data_25409ad04a577f3da7891614eeaefc82
#
_entry.id   25409ad04a577f3da7891614eeaefc82
#
_cell.length_a   1.000
_cell.length_b   1.000
_cell.length_c   1.000
_cell.angle_alpha   90.00
_cell.angle_beta   90.00
_cell.angle_gamma   90.00
#
_symmetry.space_group_name_H-M   'P 1'
#
loop_
_entity.id
_entity.type
_entity.pdbx_description
1 polymer ?
#
loop_
_entity_poly.entity_id
_entity_poly.type
_entity_poly.pdbx_seq_one_letter_code
_entity_poly.pdbx_strand_id
1 'polypeptide(L)'
;VRSSAASDVYKRQMYIQVMTEEQAKNCPFNPFDLTKVWSQKEYPLIEVGVMELNRNPENYFADVEQAAFNPANVVPGISFSPDRMLQGRLFSYGDTQRYRLGVNHHQIPVNRSRCPFLNMYHRDGQMRVDGNHGSTLGYEPNSYGEWQHQTEYKEPPLELDGAAYQWDYREDDSDYYSQPGDLFRLMTPAQQQVLFDNTARAMGDIPEEIKLRHIRNCMK
;
A
#
# COMPACT_ATOMS: atom_id res chain seq x y z
N VAL A 1 -5.77 -16.97 20.08
CA VAL A 1 -6.64 -15.81 20.15
C VAL A 1 -8.02 -16.29 19.71
N ARG A 2 -8.91 -16.56 20.63
CA ARG A 2 -10.32 -16.76 20.30
C ARG A 2 -10.86 -15.39 19.92
N SER A 3 -10.99 -15.16 18.64
CA SER A 3 -11.68 -13.99 18.13
C SER A 3 -13.13 -14.08 18.58
N SER A 4 -13.60 -13.11 19.32
CA SER A 4 -15.04 -12.90 19.57
C SER A 4 -15.81 -12.59 18.28
N ALA A 5 -15.12 -12.54 17.17
CA ALA A 5 -15.67 -12.29 15.84
C ALA A 5 -16.47 -13.45 15.24
N ALA A 6 -16.50 -14.63 15.88
CA ALA A 6 -17.22 -15.79 15.35
C ALA A 6 -18.76 -15.63 15.38
N SER A 7 -19.27 -14.63 16.11
CA SER A 7 -20.71 -14.35 16.22
C SER A 7 -21.16 -13.07 15.55
N ASP A 8 -20.22 -12.18 15.18
CA ASP A 8 -20.56 -10.87 14.63
C ASP A 8 -20.03 -10.73 13.21
N VAL A 9 -20.92 -10.41 12.28
CA VAL A 9 -20.59 -10.04 10.93
C VAL A 9 -20.02 -8.63 10.94
N TYR A 10 -18.72 -8.49 10.61
CA TYR A 10 -18.10 -7.18 10.51
C TYR A 10 -18.25 -6.62 9.09
N LYS A 11 -18.88 -5.46 9.01
CA LYS A 11 -18.99 -4.69 7.76
C LYS A 11 -18.01 -3.50 7.80
N ARG A 12 -17.32 -3.29 6.70
CA ARG A 12 -16.47 -2.12 6.47
C ARG A 12 -16.85 -1.48 5.15
N GLN A 13 -17.20 -0.22 5.20
CA GLN A 13 -17.47 0.58 4.01
C GLN A 13 -16.15 0.97 3.36
N MET A 14 -16.05 0.81 2.06
CA MET A 14 -14.93 1.29 1.25
C MET A 14 -15.29 2.60 0.58
N TYR A 15 -14.44 3.59 0.76
CA TYR A 15 -14.56 4.91 0.14
C TYR A 15 -13.32 5.20 -0.68
N ILE A 16 -13.48 6.03 -1.69
CA ILE A 16 -12.37 6.64 -2.45
C ILE A 16 -12.49 8.16 -2.41
N GLN A 17 -11.38 8.84 -2.58
CA GLN A 17 -11.31 10.26 -2.90
C GLN A 17 -10.68 10.40 -4.28
N VAL A 18 -11.15 11.35 -5.07
CA VAL A 18 -10.68 11.58 -6.44
C VAL A 18 -10.12 12.99 -6.54
N MET A 19 -8.92 13.09 -7.10
CA MET A 19 -8.24 14.34 -7.42
C MET A 19 -7.85 14.28 -8.90
N THR A 20 -8.17 15.30 -9.67
CA THR A 20 -7.72 15.39 -11.07
C THR A 20 -6.25 15.76 -11.15
N GLU A 21 -5.60 15.50 -12.29
CA GLU A 21 -4.19 15.89 -12.50
C GLU A 21 -3.99 17.40 -12.35
N GLU A 22 -4.93 18.21 -12.83
CA GLU A 22 -4.88 19.66 -12.70
C GLU A 22 -4.96 20.09 -11.23
N GLN A 23 -5.84 19.46 -10.45
CA GLN A 23 -5.93 19.70 -9.02
C GLN A 23 -4.65 19.27 -8.29
N ALA A 24 -4.06 18.15 -8.69
CA ALA A 24 -2.81 17.66 -8.12
C ALA A 24 -1.64 18.62 -8.36
N LYS A 25 -1.55 19.21 -9.56
CA LYS A 25 -0.53 20.23 -9.89
C LYS A 25 -0.67 21.52 -9.06
N ASN A 26 -1.87 21.86 -8.66
CA ASN A 26 -2.17 23.08 -7.88
C ASN A 26 -2.32 22.79 -6.37
N CYS A 27 -2.10 21.55 -5.93
CA CYS A 27 -2.21 21.17 -4.53
C CYS A 27 -1.11 21.84 -3.70
N PRO A 28 -1.42 22.41 -2.52
CA PRO A 28 -0.44 23.10 -1.68
C PRO A 28 0.61 22.17 -1.03
N PHE A 29 0.40 20.88 -1.11
CA PHE A 29 1.34 19.85 -0.68
C PHE A 29 1.43 18.76 -1.75
N ASN A 30 2.45 17.90 -1.68
CA ASN A 30 2.55 16.76 -2.59
C ASN A 30 1.39 15.75 -2.33
N PRO A 31 0.41 15.64 -3.23
CA PRO A 31 -0.76 14.76 -3.03
C PRO A 31 -0.41 13.27 -3.04
N PHE A 32 0.77 12.92 -3.51
CA PHE A 32 1.28 11.55 -3.53
C PHE A 32 2.10 11.19 -2.29
N ASP A 33 2.37 12.15 -1.40
CA ASP A 33 3.08 11.90 -0.15
C ASP A 33 2.16 11.11 0.81
N LEU A 34 2.54 9.87 1.14
CA LEU A 34 1.76 9.01 2.04
C LEU A 34 1.64 9.56 3.47
N THR A 35 2.44 10.57 3.85
CA THR A 35 2.34 11.23 5.15
C THR A 35 1.25 12.31 5.19
N LYS A 36 0.65 12.64 4.06
CA LYS A 36 -0.38 13.66 3.92
C LYS A 36 -1.77 13.05 3.80
N VAL A 37 -2.76 13.80 4.24
CA VAL A 37 -4.17 13.43 4.15
C VAL A 37 -4.90 14.47 3.31
N TRP A 38 -5.75 14.03 2.38
CA TRP A 38 -6.61 14.91 1.61
C TRP A 38 -7.82 15.33 2.44
N SER A 39 -8.13 16.63 2.44
CA SER A 39 -9.31 17.17 3.13
C SER A 39 -10.59 16.56 2.57
N GLN A 40 -11.43 15.95 3.43
CA GLN A 40 -12.74 15.42 3.01
C GLN A 40 -13.72 16.52 2.59
N LYS A 41 -13.46 17.78 2.97
CA LYS A 41 -14.25 18.93 2.54
C LYS A 41 -13.98 19.29 1.08
N GLU A 42 -12.73 19.19 0.65
CA GLU A 42 -12.30 19.51 -0.71
C GLU A 42 -12.42 18.31 -1.65
N TYR A 43 -12.11 17.12 -1.14
CA TYR A 43 -12.21 15.84 -1.83
C TYR A 43 -13.16 14.92 -1.05
N PRO A 44 -14.48 15.00 -1.29
CA PRO A 44 -15.47 14.22 -0.56
C PRO A 44 -15.27 12.71 -0.74
N LEU A 45 -15.64 11.96 0.30
CA LEU A 45 -15.64 10.51 0.24
C LEU A 45 -16.74 10.00 -0.70
N ILE A 46 -16.38 9.17 -1.66
CA ILE A 46 -17.26 8.49 -2.59
C ILE A 46 -17.37 7.04 -2.15
N GLU A 47 -18.57 6.59 -1.86
CA GLU A 47 -18.85 5.21 -1.49
C GLU A 47 -18.74 4.29 -2.70
N VAL A 48 -17.93 3.23 -2.62
CA VAL A 48 -17.68 2.30 -3.73
C VAL A 48 -17.97 0.84 -3.40
N GLY A 49 -18.06 0.48 -2.12
CA GLY A 49 -18.35 -0.89 -1.77
C GLY A 49 -18.35 -1.20 -0.28
N VAL A 50 -18.79 -2.40 0.04
CA VAL A 50 -18.81 -2.94 1.40
C VAL A 50 -17.99 -4.21 1.45
N MET A 51 -17.10 -4.29 2.41
CA MET A 51 -16.41 -5.53 2.78
C MET A 51 -17.14 -6.16 3.95
N GLU A 52 -17.56 -7.41 3.78
CA GLU A 52 -18.25 -8.16 4.80
C GLU A 52 -17.42 -9.37 5.24
N LEU A 53 -17.05 -9.41 6.51
CA LEU A 53 -16.30 -10.51 7.13
C LEU A 53 -17.32 -11.45 7.81
N ASN A 54 -17.84 -12.40 7.03
CA ASN A 54 -18.95 -13.25 7.44
C ASN A 54 -18.62 -14.76 7.47
N ARG A 55 -17.38 -15.13 7.15
CA ARG A 55 -16.91 -16.51 7.17
C ARG A 55 -15.45 -16.59 7.62
N ASN A 56 -15.19 -17.47 8.56
CA ASN A 56 -13.82 -17.81 8.95
C ASN A 56 -13.20 -18.80 7.94
N PRO A 57 -11.87 -18.76 7.73
CA PRO A 57 -11.18 -19.77 6.94
C PRO A 57 -11.25 -21.13 7.64
N GLU A 58 -11.34 -22.21 6.85
CA GLU A 58 -11.31 -23.58 7.38
C GLU A 58 -9.89 -23.99 7.77
N ASN A 59 -8.90 -23.54 7.03
CA ASN A 59 -7.49 -23.75 7.31
C ASN A 59 -6.75 -22.40 7.31
N TYR A 60 -6.44 -21.90 8.51
CA TYR A 60 -5.77 -20.60 8.67
C TYR A 60 -4.43 -20.53 7.92
N PHE A 61 -3.62 -21.57 7.99
CA PHE A 61 -2.31 -21.56 7.30
C PHE A 61 -2.47 -21.53 5.79
N ALA A 62 -3.29 -22.42 5.23
CA ALA A 62 -3.49 -22.52 3.78
C ALA A 62 -4.17 -21.26 3.20
N ASP A 63 -5.18 -20.74 3.90
CA ASP A 63 -6.06 -19.70 3.34
C ASP A 63 -5.65 -18.28 3.72
N VAL A 64 -4.86 -18.11 4.80
CA VAL A 64 -4.48 -16.78 5.33
C VAL A 64 -2.98 -16.60 5.42
N GLU A 65 -2.25 -17.48 6.13
CA GLU A 65 -0.82 -17.32 6.39
C GLU A 65 0.02 -17.32 5.11
N GLN A 66 -0.36 -18.14 4.12
CA GLN A 66 0.32 -18.24 2.84
C GLN A 66 -0.12 -17.19 1.81
N ALA A 67 -1.05 -16.30 2.16
CA ALA A 67 -1.43 -15.21 1.25
C ALA A 67 -0.25 -14.28 0.99
N ALA A 68 0.05 -14.03 -0.28
CA ALA A 68 1.20 -13.27 -0.75
C ALA A 68 0.75 -11.94 -1.35
N PHE A 69 0.35 -11.00 -0.50
CA PHE A 69 0.02 -9.66 -0.94
C PHE A 69 1.25 -8.92 -1.44
N ASN A 70 1.07 -8.19 -2.54
CA ASN A 70 2.11 -7.38 -3.14
C ASN A 70 1.48 -6.12 -3.75
N PRO A 71 1.93 -4.91 -3.39
CA PRO A 71 1.41 -3.67 -3.96
C PRO A 71 1.66 -3.54 -5.48
N ALA A 72 2.58 -4.33 -6.04
CA ALA A 72 2.78 -4.39 -7.49
C ALA A 72 1.66 -5.12 -8.25
N ASN A 73 0.79 -5.86 -7.55
CA ASN A 73 -0.33 -6.58 -8.15
C ASN A 73 -1.54 -5.66 -8.26
N VAL A 74 -1.64 -4.94 -9.36
CA VAL A 74 -2.74 -4.03 -9.66
C VAL A 74 -3.55 -4.53 -10.86
N VAL A 75 -4.78 -4.05 -10.96
CA VAL A 75 -5.66 -4.32 -12.10
C VAL A 75 -5.46 -3.27 -13.20
N PRO A 76 -5.79 -3.56 -14.48
CA PRO A 76 -5.74 -2.59 -15.54
C PRO A 76 -6.51 -1.30 -15.19
N GLY A 77 -5.92 -0.15 -15.49
CA GLY A 77 -6.47 1.16 -15.16
C GLY A 77 -6.08 1.70 -13.77
N ILE A 78 -5.40 0.90 -12.95
CA ILE A 78 -4.78 1.36 -11.70
C ILE A 78 -3.27 1.25 -11.84
N SER A 79 -2.56 2.32 -11.51
CA SER A 79 -1.12 2.40 -11.56
C SER A 79 -0.49 2.79 -10.22
N PHE A 80 0.78 3.08 -10.24
CA PHE A 80 1.58 3.38 -9.05
C PHE A 80 1.82 4.87 -8.94
N SER A 81 1.58 5.42 -7.75
CA SER A 81 1.95 6.80 -7.47
C SER A 81 3.48 6.95 -7.40
N PRO A 82 4.01 8.18 -7.62
CA PRO A 82 5.43 8.46 -7.47
C PRO A 82 5.90 8.54 -6.00
N ASP A 83 5.05 8.19 -5.04
CA ASP A 83 5.42 8.17 -3.63
C ASP A 83 6.64 7.28 -3.39
N ARG A 84 7.66 7.82 -2.72
CA ARG A 84 8.96 7.15 -2.51
C ARG A 84 8.82 5.84 -1.74
N MET A 85 7.95 5.83 -0.72
CA MET A 85 7.71 4.63 0.08
C MET A 85 7.02 3.55 -0.77
N LEU A 86 6.01 3.92 -1.57
CA LEU A 86 5.36 2.97 -2.47
C LEU A 86 6.36 2.40 -3.48
N GLN A 87 7.20 3.23 -4.09
CA GLN A 87 8.21 2.78 -5.05
C GLN A 87 9.17 1.75 -4.42
N GLY A 88 9.61 1.98 -3.18
CA GLY A 88 10.40 0.99 -2.43
C GLY A 88 9.63 -0.30 -2.12
N ARG A 89 8.35 -0.20 -1.79
CA ARG A 89 7.48 -1.34 -1.50
C ARG A 89 7.21 -2.23 -2.72
N LEU A 90 7.25 -1.70 -3.94
CA LEU A 90 7.10 -2.49 -5.17
C LEU A 90 8.18 -3.57 -5.29
N PHE A 91 9.38 -3.31 -4.78
CA PHE A 91 10.48 -4.28 -4.76
C PHE A 91 10.44 -5.19 -3.54
N SER A 92 10.23 -4.63 -2.35
CA SER A 92 10.40 -5.34 -1.09
C SER A 92 9.39 -6.47 -0.87
N TYR A 93 8.14 -6.28 -1.27
CA TYR A 93 7.12 -7.31 -1.08
C TYR A 93 7.35 -8.54 -1.96
N GLY A 94 7.70 -8.34 -3.23
CA GLY A 94 8.02 -9.44 -4.13
C GLY A 94 9.22 -10.25 -3.64
N ASP A 95 10.25 -9.59 -3.15
CA ASP A 95 11.42 -10.24 -2.57
C ASP A 95 11.06 -11.02 -1.31
N THR A 96 10.37 -10.40 -0.37
CA THR A 96 9.92 -11.04 0.87
C THR A 96 9.10 -12.31 0.63
N GLN A 97 8.19 -12.30 -0.33
CA GLN A 97 7.35 -13.47 -0.63
C GLN A 97 8.16 -14.63 -1.17
N ARG A 98 9.24 -14.39 -1.93
CA ARG A 98 10.14 -15.44 -2.38
C ARG A 98 10.85 -16.14 -1.22
N TYR A 99 11.26 -15.40 -0.21
CA TYR A 99 11.89 -15.99 1.00
C TYR A 99 10.87 -16.64 1.91
N ARG A 100 9.72 -16.03 2.11
CA ARG A 100 8.71 -16.53 3.04
C ARG A 100 8.01 -17.77 2.53
N LEU A 101 7.68 -17.82 1.23
CA LEU A 101 6.81 -18.83 0.64
C LEU A 101 7.49 -19.66 -0.45
N GLY A 102 8.50 -19.11 -1.10
CA GLY A 102 9.18 -19.74 -2.24
C GLY A 102 8.97 -19.01 -3.55
N VAL A 103 9.83 -19.31 -4.54
CA VAL A 103 9.79 -18.64 -5.86
C VAL A 103 8.52 -18.93 -6.65
N ASN A 104 7.81 -20.00 -6.32
CA ASN A 104 6.55 -20.42 -6.91
C ASN A 104 5.30 -20.03 -6.08
N HIS A 105 5.41 -19.05 -5.19
CA HIS A 105 4.31 -18.65 -4.32
C HIS A 105 3.02 -18.26 -5.07
N HIS A 106 3.14 -17.80 -6.31
CA HIS A 106 1.99 -17.50 -7.17
C HIS A 106 1.19 -18.75 -7.58
N GLN A 107 1.72 -19.97 -7.39
CA GLN A 107 1.03 -21.23 -7.68
C GLN A 107 0.28 -21.78 -6.45
N ILE A 108 0.56 -21.27 -5.25
CA ILE A 108 -0.14 -21.66 -4.04
C ILE A 108 -1.64 -21.33 -4.20
N PRO A 109 -2.58 -22.23 -3.86
CA PRO A 109 -4.00 -22.05 -4.15
C PRO A 109 -4.61 -20.73 -3.71
N VAL A 110 -4.18 -20.16 -2.57
CA VAL A 110 -4.67 -18.86 -2.07
C VAL A 110 -4.20 -17.68 -2.94
N ASN A 111 -3.08 -17.82 -3.64
CA ASN A 111 -2.47 -16.76 -4.43
C ASN A 111 -2.76 -16.87 -5.93
N ARG A 112 -3.01 -18.08 -6.42
CA ARG A 112 -3.22 -18.28 -7.85
C ARG A 112 -4.56 -17.74 -8.31
N SER A 113 -4.61 -17.29 -9.54
CA SER A 113 -5.87 -16.92 -10.17
C SER A 113 -6.82 -18.09 -10.26
N ARG A 114 -8.11 -17.82 -9.99
CA ARG A 114 -9.22 -18.76 -10.17
C ARG A 114 -9.86 -18.63 -11.56
N CYS A 115 -9.52 -17.59 -12.30
CA CYS A 115 -10.05 -17.37 -13.63
C CYS A 115 -9.33 -18.26 -14.66
N PRO A 116 -10.02 -19.13 -15.39
CA PRO A 116 -9.40 -20.00 -16.39
C PRO A 116 -8.83 -19.26 -17.59
N PHE A 117 -9.25 -18.00 -17.80
CA PHE A 117 -8.78 -17.14 -18.88
C PHE A 117 -7.65 -16.22 -18.46
N LEU A 118 -7.28 -16.23 -17.19
CA LEU A 118 -6.17 -15.40 -16.74
C LEU A 118 -4.86 -15.97 -17.28
N ASN A 119 -4.19 -15.15 -18.00
CA ASN A 119 -2.90 -15.46 -18.56
C ASN A 119 -1.81 -15.19 -17.51
N MET A 120 -1.11 -16.24 -17.14
CA MET A 120 0.04 -16.13 -16.26
C MET A 120 1.25 -15.76 -17.08
N TYR A 121 1.88 -14.63 -16.78
CA TYR A 121 3.14 -14.22 -17.43
C TYR A 121 4.33 -15.09 -17.01
N HIS A 122 4.24 -15.80 -15.89
CA HIS A 122 5.23 -16.78 -15.45
C HIS A 122 5.02 -18.10 -16.19
N ARG A 123 5.72 -18.29 -17.28
CA ARG A 123 5.55 -19.47 -18.13
C ARG A 123 6.52 -20.58 -17.86
N ASP A 124 7.73 -20.20 -17.50
CA ASP A 124 8.85 -21.10 -17.27
C ASP A 124 9.61 -20.64 -16.03
N GLY A 125 10.51 -21.43 -15.53
CA GLY A 125 11.36 -21.09 -14.40
C GLY A 125 11.34 -22.11 -13.27
N GLN A 126 12.12 -21.82 -12.26
CA GLN A 126 12.35 -22.72 -11.14
C GLN A 126 11.07 -23.01 -10.36
N MET A 127 10.94 -24.25 -9.91
CA MET A 127 9.82 -24.75 -9.11
C MET A 127 8.46 -24.67 -9.84
N ARG A 128 8.46 -24.59 -11.15
CA ARG A 128 7.26 -24.69 -11.96
C ARG A 128 6.75 -26.12 -11.98
N VAL A 129 5.43 -26.31 -11.75
CA VAL A 129 4.82 -27.65 -11.66
C VAL A 129 3.54 -27.78 -12.49
N ASP A 130 3.11 -26.72 -13.17
CA ASP A 130 1.82 -26.62 -13.85
C ASP A 130 1.94 -26.44 -15.39
N GLY A 131 3.14 -26.71 -15.94
CA GLY A 131 3.42 -26.52 -17.36
C GLY A 131 3.68 -25.07 -17.76
N ASN A 132 3.91 -24.82 -19.04
CA ASN A 132 4.25 -23.48 -19.57
C ASN A 132 3.13 -22.82 -20.37
N HIS A 133 1.89 -23.24 -20.17
CA HIS A 133 0.67 -22.63 -20.71
C HIS A 133 0.69 -22.38 -22.25
N GLY A 134 1.26 -23.31 -22.98
CA GLY A 134 1.22 -23.33 -24.44
C GLY A 134 2.20 -22.42 -25.16
N SER A 135 3.09 -21.74 -24.46
CA SER A 135 4.16 -20.95 -25.08
C SER A 135 5.47 -21.06 -24.34
N THR A 136 6.56 -20.97 -25.06
CA THR A 136 7.93 -20.91 -24.53
C THR A 136 8.46 -19.48 -24.43
N LEU A 137 7.68 -18.48 -24.91
CA LEU A 137 8.10 -17.08 -24.89
C LEU A 137 7.81 -16.46 -23.51
N GLY A 138 8.84 -15.94 -22.89
CA GLY A 138 8.78 -15.30 -21.56
C GLY A 138 9.13 -13.81 -21.59
N TYR A 139 9.16 -13.16 -22.76
CA TYR A 139 9.56 -11.77 -22.90
C TYR A 139 8.69 -11.04 -23.91
N GLU A 140 8.62 -9.72 -23.77
CA GLU A 140 7.95 -8.78 -24.68
C GLU A 140 8.80 -7.51 -24.85
N PRO A 141 8.73 -6.83 -25.99
CA PRO A 141 8.04 -7.27 -27.20
C PRO A 141 8.75 -8.45 -27.83
N ASN A 142 8.03 -9.24 -28.63
CA ASN A 142 8.59 -10.35 -29.40
C ASN A 142 8.10 -10.35 -30.85
N SER A 143 8.77 -11.10 -31.74
CA SER A 143 8.43 -11.14 -33.17
C SER A 143 7.18 -11.97 -33.53
N TYR A 144 6.60 -12.63 -32.54
CA TYR A 144 5.47 -13.53 -32.73
C TYR A 144 4.12 -12.88 -32.39
N GLY A 145 4.14 -11.63 -31.90
CA GLY A 145 2.93 -10.91 -31.54
C GLY A 145 2.23 -11.42 -30.26
N GLU A 146 2.90 -12.28 -29.50
CA GLU A 146 2.40 -12.71 -28.20
C GLU A 146 2.78 -11.68 -27.14
N TRP A 147 1.85 -11.42 -26.18
CA TRP A 147 2.07 -10.50 -25.06
C TRP A 147 2.42 -9.09 -25.53
N GLN A 148 1.44 -8.25 -25.63
CA GLN A 148 1.59 -6.85 -26.01
C GLN A 148 1.14 -5.95 -24.88
N HIS A 149 1.79 -4.80 -24.75
CA HIS A 149 1.30 -3.73 -23.89
C HIS A 149 -0.08 -3.26 -24.34
N GLN A 150 -0.97 -3.06 -23.36
CA GLN A 150 -2.27 -2.44 -23.61
C GLN A 150 -2.08 -0.93 -23.62
N THR A 151 -1.80 -0.36 -24.77
CA THR A 151 -1.45 1.06 -24.94
C THR A 151 -2.59 2.02 -24.56
N GLU A 152 -3.82 1.52 -24.51
CA GLU A 152 -5.00 2.26 -24.05
C GLU A 152 -4.95 2.61 -22.55
N TYR A 153 -4.17 1.86 -21.77
CA TYR A 153 -3.94 2.11 -20.34
C TYR A 153 -2.60 2.78 -20.05
N LYS A 154 -2.04 3.46 -21.06
CA LYS A 154 -0.77 4.17 -20.89
C LYS A 154 -0.91 5.25 -19.83
N GLU A 155 0.02 5.24 -18.91
CA GLU A 155 0.12 6.26 -17.87
C GLU A 155 0.55 7.62 -18.44
N PRO A 156 0.09 8.73 -17.84
CA PRO A 156 0.67 10.02 -18.12
C PRO A 156 2.18 10.00 -17.78
N PRO A 157 3.02 10.69 -18.58
CA PRO A 157 4.44 10.76 -18.28
C PRO A 157 4.66 11.48 -16.95
N LEU A 158 5.51 10.92 -16.09
CA LEU A 158 5.97 11.59 -14.89
C LEU A 158 6.99 12.66 -15.28
N GLU A 159 6.66 13.92 -15.03
CA GLU A 159 7.58 15.04 -15.18
C GLU A 159 8.54 15.05 -13.98
N LEU A 160 9.83 14.85 -14.24
CA LEU A 160 10.89 14.89 -13.23
C LEU A 160 11.79 16.08 -13.49
N ASP A 161 11.88 16.96 -12.51
CA ASP A 161 12.82 18.08 -12.48
C ASP A 161 13.93 17.83 -11.46
N GLY A 162 15.13 18.33 -11.78
CA GLY A 162 16.27 18.31 -10.88
C GLY A 162 17.12 17.02 -10.94
N ALA A 163 18.14 16.98 -10.10
CA ALA A 163 19.05 15.84 -10.00
C ALA A 163 18.45 14.73 -9.11
N ALA A 164 18.46 13.51 -9.60
CA ALA A 164 18.16 12.35 -8.78
C ALA A 164 19.36 12.03 -7.88
N TYR A 165 19.17 12.11 -6.57
CA TYR A 165 20.20 11.79 -5.57
C TYR A 165 19.56 11.11 -4.35
N GLN A 166 20.39 10.73 -3.39
CA GLN A 166 19.88 10.15 -2.15
C GLN A 166 19.00 11.16 -1.41
N TRP A 167 17.77 10.74 -1.13
CA TRP A 167 16.84 11.56 -0.36
C TRP A 167 17.27 11.62 1.13
N ASP A 168 17.33 12.82 1.68
CA ASP A 168 17.51 13.06 3.10
C ASP A 168 16.31 13.85 3.64
N TYR A 169 15.55 13.25 4.55
CA TYR A 169 14.36 13.89 5.15
C TYR A 169 14.71 15.17 5.94
N ARG A 170 15.96 15.33 6.36
CA ARG A 170 16.41 16.51 7.10
C ARG A 170 16.60 17.73 6.19
N GLU A 171 16.78 17.51 4.91
CA GLU A 171 16.92 18.51 3.86
C GLU A 171 15.61 18.74 3.11
N ASP A 172 14.57 17.96 3.43
CA ASP A 172 13.27 18.07 2.81
C ASP A 172 12.48 19.20 3.49
N ASP A 173 12.06 20.20 2.74
CA ASP A 173 11.21 21.31 3.19
C ASP A 173 9.75 20.90 3.40
N SER A 174 9.45 19.62 3.33
CA SER A 174 8.10 19.11 3.51
C SER A 174 7.62 19.35 4.94
N ASP A 175 6.42 19.87 5.06
CA ASP A 175 5.76 20.08 6.35
C ASP A 175 5.23 18.77 6.91
N TYR A 176 5.85 18.26 7.98
CA TYR A 176 5.45 17.04 8.68
C TYR A 176 4.67 17.29 9.97
N TYR A 177 4.43 18.55 10.34
CA TYR A 177 3.88 18.93 11.66
C TYR A 177 2.48 19.53 11.60
N SER A 178 2.14 20.27 10.55
CA SER A 178 0.88 21.01 10.49
C SER A 178 -0.35 20.10 10.55
N GLN A 179 -0.43 19.07 9.71
CA GLN A 179 -1.59 18.17 9.70
C GLN A 179 -1.77 17.39 11.00
N PRO A 180 -0.72 16.78 11.61
CA PRO A 180 -0.85 16.18 12.93
C PRO A 180 -1.26 17.18 14.01
N GLY A 181 -0.73 18.40 13.99
CA GLY A 181 -1.11 19.47 14.91
C GLY A 181 -2.57 19.88 14.74
N ASP A 182 -3.06 19.97 13.51
CA ASP A 182 -4.47 20.27 13.24
C ASP A 182 -5.39 19.16 13.75
N LEU A 183 -5.03 17.90 13.56
CA LEU A 183 -5.77 16.78 14.13
C LEU A 183 -5.81 16.85 15.67
N PHE A 184 -4.67 17.14 16.30
CA PHE A 184 -4.60 17.28 17.75
C PHE A 184 -5.53 18.39 18.26
N ARG A 185 -5.58 19.53 17.57
CA ARG A 185 -6.46 20.66 17.91
C ARG A 185 -7.95 20.33 17.77
N LEU A 186 -8.32 19.39 16.89
CA LEU A 186 -9.69 18.89 16.73
C LEU A 186 -10.11 17.88 17.81
N MET A 187 -9.16 17.29 18.52
CA MET A 187 -9.45 16.33 19.57
C MET A 187 -10.12 16.98 20.78
N THR A 188 -11.04 16.26 21.40
CA THR A 188 -11.58 16.67 22.70
C THR A 188 -10.50 16.60 23.80
N PRO A 189 -10.61 17.35 24.90
CA PRO A 189 -9.64 17.28 26.00
C PRO A 189 -9.42 15.85 26.52
N ALA A 190 -10.47 15.04 26.57
CA ALA A 190 -10.36 13.64 26.97
C ALA A 190 -9.50 12.81 26.00
N GLN A 191 -9.66 13.02 24.68
CA GLN A 191 -8.85 12.35 23.66
C GLN A 191 -7.39 12.80 23.70
N GLN A 192 -7.14 14.09 23.92
CA GLN A 192 -5.79 14.64 24.10
C GLN A 192 -5.10 13.99 25.32
N GLN A 193 -5.81 13.85 26.45
CA GLN A 193 -5.28 13.20 27.63
C GLN A 193 -4.94 11.72 27.35
N VAL A 194 -5.81 10.99 26.70
CA VAL A 194 -5.55 9.59 26.28
C VAL A 194 -4.31 9.49 25.40
N LEU A 195 -4.10 10.45 24.48
CA LEU A 195 -2.89 10.50 23.66
C LEU A 195 -1.63 10.68 24.52
N PHE A 196 -1.66 11.60 25.47
CA PHE A 196 -0.53 11.82 26.40
C PHE A 196 -0.24 10.59 27.24
N ASP A 197 -1.26 9.98 27.83
CA ASP A 197 -1.11 8.79 28.68
C ASP A 197 -0.55 7.59 27.90
N ASN A 198 -1.02 7.39 26.68
CA ASN A 198 -0.54 6.32 25.80
C ASN A 198 0.91 6.56 25.39
N THR A 199 1.25 7.79 25.04
CA THR A 199 2.62 8.17 24.67
C THR A 199 3.57 8.00 25.85
N ALA A 200 3.21 8.50 27.02
CA ALA A 200 4.01 8.36 28.24
C ALA A 200 4.22 6.88 28.62
N ARG A 201 3.18 6.07 28.51
CA ARG A 201 3.27 4.62 28.77
C ARG A 201 4.18 3.92 27.75
N ALA A 202 4.08 4.27 26.47
CA ALA A 202 4.91 3.67 25.44
C ALA A 202 6.40 4.04 25.58
N MET A 203 6.69 5.22 26.09
CA MET A 203 8.08 5.65 26.36
C MET A 203 8.73 4.86 27.51
N GLY A 204 7.96 4.46 28.53
CA GLY A 204 8.49 3.70 29.67
C GLY A 204 9.74 4.31 30.28
N ASP A 205 10.77 3.49 30.49
CA ASP A 205 12.02 3.85 31.18
C ASP A 205 13.16 4.27 30.24
N ILE A 206 12.84 4.76 29.02
CA ILE A 206 13.89 5.28 28.13
C ILE A 206 14.59 6.52 28.75
N PRO A 207 15.86 6.80 28.39
CA PRO A 207 16.60 7.94 28.91
C PRO A 207 15.85 9.26 28.77
N GLU A 208 15.97 10.13 29.77
CA GLU A 208 15.25 11.41 29.82
C GLU A 208 15.55 12.31 28.62
N GLU A 209 16.79 12.33 28.16
CA GLU A 209 17.18 13.11 26.98
C GLU A 209 16.41 12.72 25.71
N ILE A 210 16.04 11.44 25.58
CA ILE A 210 15.23 10.96 24.43
C ILE A 210 13.78 11.39 24.61
N LYS A 211 13.24 11.33 25.85
CA LYS A 211 11.90 11.84 26.16
C LYS A 211 11.79 13.32 25.83
N LEU A 212 12.75 14.12 26.26
CA LEU A 212 12.80 15.55 25.99
C LEU A 212 12.90 15.87 24.50
N ARG A 213 13.68 15.07 23.75
CA ARG A 213 13.79 15.23 22.29
C ARG A 213 12.46 14.96 21.59
N HIS A 214 11.76 13.91 22.01
CA HIS A 214 10.42 13.60 21.49
C HIS A 214 9.43 14.73 21.79
N ILE A 215 9.37 15.20 23.03
CA ILE A 215 8.47 16.30 23.43
C ILE A 215 8.75 17.57 22.59
N ARG A 216 10.02 17.92 22.39
CA ARG A 216 10.39 19.08 21.55
C ARG A 216 9.91 18.93 20.09
N ASN A 217 9.89 17.71 19.56
CA ASN A 217 9.35 17.46 18.23
C ASN A 217 7.81 17.58 18.19
N CYS A 218 7.12 17.17 19.25
CA CYS A 218 5.67 17.34 19.37
C CYS A 218 5.22 18.80 19.56
N MET A 219 6.14 19.69 19.95
CA MET A 219 5.84 21.11 20.16
C MET A 219 6.05 21.98 18.91
N LYS A 220 6.52 21.41 17.81
CA LYS A 220 6.66 22.09 16.53
C LYS A 220 5.33 22.20 15.82
#